data_eb2356164375b89e326a7895daa95f74
#
_entry.id   eb2356164375b89e326a7895daa95f74
#
_cell.length_a   1.000
_cell.length_b   1.000
_cell.length_c   1.000
_cell.angle_alpha   90.00
_cell.angle_beta   90.00
_cell.angle_gamma   90.00
#
_symmetry.space_group_name_H-M   'P 1'
#
loop_
_entity.id
_entity.type
_entity.pdbx_description
1 polymer ?
#
loop_
_entity_poly.entity_id
_entity_poly.type
_entity_poly.pdbx_seq_one_letter_code
_entity_poly.pdbx_strand_id
1 'polypeptide(L)' 'MGGARGLVLVKPQFEAGPEHVRKGVVRDEGIHAHVCARIETLVAGLGWRVVGLISSPIAGGEGNREFLIGAERP' A
#
# COMPACT_ATOMS: atom_id res chain seq x y z
N MET A 1 -24.99 -5.22 -14.04
CA MET A 1 -24.08 -6.01 -13.85
C MET A 1 -23.03 -5.71 -12.91
N GLY A 2 -22.54 -6.46 -12.22
CA GLY A 2 -21.67 -6.26 -11.10
C GLY A 2 -20.40 -5.52 -11.43
N GLY A 3 -19.90 -4.83 -10.48
CA GLY A 3 -18.59 -4.24 -10.54
C GLY A 3 -17.51 -5.22 -10.12
N ALA A 4 -16.29 -4.75 -10.06
CA ALA A 4 -15.15 -5.52 -9.58
C ALA A 4 -14.67 -4.95 -8.24
N ARG A 5 -14.13 -5.82 -7.40
CA ARG A 5 -13.48 -5.44 -6.14
C ARG A 5 -12.08 -6.04 -6.12
N GLY A 6 -11.15 -5.32 -5.53
CA GLY A 6 -9.79 -5.79 -5.44
C GLY A 6 -9.11 -5.34 -4.18
N LEU A 7 -8.04 -6.04 -3.84
CA LEU A 7 -7.14 -5.67 -2.76
C LEU A 7 -5.75 -5.46 -3.34
N VAL A 8 -5.12 -4.38 -2.92
CA VAL A 8 -3.73 -4.08 -3.31
C VAL A 8 -2.88 -4.20 -2.06
N LEU A 9 -1.88 -5.04 -2.11
CA LEU A 9 -0.93 -5.19 -1.02
C LEU A 9 0.20 -4.18 -1.23
N VAL A 10 0.39 -3.31 -0.26
CA VAL A 10 1.43 -2.28 -0.31
C VAL A 10 2.60 -2.71 0.55
N LYS A 11 3.77 -2.79 -0.06
CA LYS A 11 5.02 -3.17 0.60
C LYS A 11 5.99 -1.99 0.56
N PRO A 12 6.02 -1.14 1.59
CA PRO A 12 6.87 0.05 1.58
C PRO A 12 8.35 -0.26 1.35
N GLN A 13 8.83 -1.42 1.78
CA GLN A 13 10.21 -1.82 1.58
C GLN A 13 10.56 -1.99 0.10
N PHE A 14 9.58 -2.18 -0.77
CA PHE A 14 9.80 -2.28 -2.20
C PHE A 14 9.41 -1.00 -2.96
N GLU A 15 8.56 -0.18 -2.36
CA GLU A 15 8.03 1.02 -3.02
C GLU A 15 8.79 2.29 -2.64
N ALA A 16 9.40 2.33 -1.45
CA ALA A 16 10.20 3.47 -1.04
C ALA A 16 11.56 3.43 -1.72
N GLY A 17 12.19 4.58 -1.88
CA GLY A 17 13.54 4.62 -2.43
C GLY A 17 14.55 3.96 -1.49
N PRO A 18 15.71 3.50 -2.00
CA PRO A 18 16.70 2.79 -1.19
C PRO A 18 17.18 3.58 0.03
N GLU A 19 17.16 4.91 -0.04
CA GLU A 19 17.56 5.77 1.05
C GLU A 19 16.67 5.66 2.28
N HIS A 20 15.46 5.11 2.12
CA HIS A 20 14.51 4.93 3.22
C HIS A 20 14.49 3.51 3.77
N VAL A 21 15.32 2.63 3.20
CA VAL A 21 15.33 1.23 3.59
C VAL A 21 16.62 0.94 4.36
N ARG A 22 16.48 0.41 5.57
CA ARG A 22 17.64 0.02 6.38
C ARG A 22 17.53 -1.45 6.72
N LYS A 23 18.51 -2.23 6.29
CA LYS A 23 18.53 -3.68 6.49
C LYS A 23 17.25 -4.34 6.00
N GLY A 24 16.73 -3.87 4.86
CA GLY A 24 15.52 -4.40 4.27
C GLY A 24 14.22 -3.94 4.95
N VAL A 25 14.28 -2.96 5.85
CA VAL A 25 13.12 -2.51 6.62
C VAL A 25 12.91 -1.01 6.47
N VAL A 26 11.67 -0.61 6.23
CA VAL A 26 11.24 0.79 6.27
C VAL A 26 10.46 1.00 7.56
N ARG A 27 10.99 1.84 8.44
CA ARG A 27 10.39 2.07 9.77
C ARG A 27 9.70 3.40 9.91
N ASP A 28 9.96 4.35 9.01
CA ASP A 28 9.41 5.69 9.10
C ASP A 28 7.93 5.71 8.71
N GLU A 29 7.08 6.10 9.65
CA GLU A 29 5.63 6.15 9.41
C GLU A 29 5.24 7.18 8.37
N GLY A 30 6.00 8.29 8.26
CA GLY A 30 5.78 9.27 7.22
C GLY A 30 6.04 8.68 5.83
N ILE A 31 7.04 7.82 5.70
CA ILE A 31 7.31 7.13 4.45
C ILE A 31 6.20 6.12 4.16
N HIS A 32 5.71 5.40 5.17
CA HIS A 32 4.57 4.50 4.99
C HIS A 32 3.36 5.24 4.44
N ALA A 33 3.02 6.38 5.04
CA ALA A 33 1.88 7.18 4.60
C ALA A 33 2.07 7.71 3.18
N HIS A 34 3.27 8.16 2.85
CA HIS A 34 3.58 8.67 1.52
C HIS A 34 3.44 7.58 0.45
N VAL A 35 3.96 6.40 0.72
CA VAL A 35 3.87 5.27 -0.21
C VAL A 35 2.40 4.88 -0.41
N CYS A 36 1.63 4.77 0.67
CA CYS A 36 0.22 4.43 0.58
C CYS A 36 -0.54 5.46 -0.24
N ALA A 37 -0.30 6.75 0.00
CA ALA A 37 -0.97 7.82 -0.74
C ALA A 37 -0.65 7.75 -2.24
N ARG A 38 0.61 7.45 -2.57
CA ARG A 38 1.03 7.32 -3.97
C ARG A 38 0.32 6.14 -4.65
N ILE A 39 0.21 5.01 -3.98
CA ILE A 39 -0.47 3.84 -4.53
C ILE A 39 -1.97 4.11 -4.67
N GLU A 40 -2.60 4.77 -3.70
CA GLU A 40 -3.99 5.15 -3.81
C GLU A 40 -4.25 6.04 -5.02
N THR A 41 -3.35 6.98 -5.28
CA THR A 41 -3.45 7.86 -6.44
C THR A 41 -3.34 7.07 -7.74
N LEU A 42 -2.42 6.11 -7.81
CA LEU A 42 -2.28 5.26 -8.99
C LEU A 42 -3.53 4.42 -9.22
N VAL A 43 -4.08 3.84 -8.17
CA VAL A 43 -5.29 3.02 -8.26
C VAL A 43 -6.46 3.86 -8.74
N ALA A 44 -6.62 5.06 -8.19
CA ALA A 44 -7.68 5.98 -8.61
C ALA A 44 -7.51 6.37 -10.07
N GLY A 45 -6.28 6.59 -10.52
CA GLY A 45 -5.99 6.93 -11.91
C GLY A 45 -6.34 5.82 -12.89
N LEU A 46 -6.43 4.58 -12.42
CA LEU A 46 -6.83 3.44 -13.24
C LEU A 46 -8.35 3.23 -13.27
N GLY A 47 -9.11 4.13 -12.66
CA GLY A 47 -10.56 4.05 -12.67
C GLY A 47 -11.16 3.30 -11.50
N TRP A 48 -10.36 2.99 -10.49
CA TRP A 48 -10.84 2.35 -9.28
C TRP A 48 -11.13 3.38 -8.19
N ARG A 49 -12.12 3.11 -7.36
CA ARG A 49 -12.41 3.93 -6.20
C ARG A 49 -11.84 3.26 -4.95
N VAL A 50 -10.96 3.96 -4.25
CA VAL A 50 -10.40 3.46 -3.00
C VAL A 50 -11.48 3.52 -1.93
N VAL A 51 -11.75 2.40 -1.27
CA VAL A 51 -12.77 2.33 -0.24
C VAL A 51 -12.20 2.14 1.15
N GLY A 52 -10.92 1.81 1.28
CA GLY A 52 -10.32 1.69 2.60
C GLY A 52 -8.84 1.37 2.54
N LEU A 53 -8.17 1.65 3.65
CA LEU A 53 -6.76 1.34 3.86
C LEU A 53 -6.60 0.81 5.26
N ILE A 54 -5.98 -0.36 5.40
CA ILE A 54 -5.70 -0.94 6.71
C ILE A 54 -4.26 -1.45 6.74
N SER A 55 -3.71 -1.54 7.94
CA SER A 55 -2.46 -2.27 8.13
C SER A 55 -2.73 -3.75 7.92
N SER A 56 -1.83 -4.41 7.21
CA SER A 56 -1.94 -5.85 7.05
C SER A 56 -1.79 -6.52 8.41
N PRO A 57 -2.64 -7.51 8.73
CA PRO A 57 -2.51 -8.26 9.98
C PRO A 57 -1.27 -9.14 10.01
N ILE A 58 -0.65 -9.37 8.85
CA ILE A 58 0.56 -10.17 8.76
C ILE A 58 1.71 -9.23 8.43
N ALA A 59 2.72 -9.19 9.31
CA ALA A 59 3.90 -8.39 9.05
C ALA A 59 4.71 -9.02 7.92
N GLY A 60 5.34 -8.18 7.12
CA GLY A 60 6.29 -8.64 6.13
C GLY A 60 7.57 -9.12 6.76
N GLY A 61 8.47 -9.66 5.95
CA GLY A 61 9.76 -10.14 6.42
C GLY A 61 10.50 -9.07 7.21
N GLU A 62 11.20 -9.50 8.26
CA GLU A 62 12.05 -8.63 9.08
C GLU A 62 11.31 -7.51 9.80
N GLY A 63 10.02 -7.70 10.05
CA GLY A 63 9.22 -6.73 10.79
C GLY A 63 8.70 -5.58 9.95
N ASN A 64 8.77 -5.67 8.64
CA ASN A 64 8.18 -4.66 7.76
C ASN A 64 6.67 -4.60 7.96
N ARG A 65 6.15 -3.39 8.04
CA ARG A 65 4.71 -3.18 8.04
C ARG A 65 4.22 -3.10 6.60
N GLU A 66 3.16 -3.82 6.31
CA GLU A 66 2.52 -3.81 5.01
C GLU A 66 1.08 -3.34 5.15
N PHE A 67 0.48 -2.93 4.05
CA PHE A 67 -0.85 -2.33 4.07
C PHE A 67 -1.70 -2.95 2.98
N LEU A 68 -3.01 -2.92 3.21
CA LEU A 68 -3.98 -3.37 2.22
C LEU A 68 -4.87 -2.20 1.83
N ILE A 69 -4.98 -1.96 0.53
CA ILE A 69 -5.88 -0.96 -0.01
C ILE A 69 -7.02 -1.71 -0.69
N GLY A 70 -8.22 -1.48 -0.20
CA GLY A 70 -9.43 -2.00 -0.85
C GLY A 70 -9.92 -1.01 -1.89
N ALA A 71 -10.29 -1.50 -3.06
CA ALA A 71 -10.79 -0.67 -4.14
C ALA A 71 -11.89 -1.37 -4.89
N GLU A 72 -12.75 -0.58 -5.52
CA GLU A 72 -13.82 -1.10 -6.34
C GLU A 72 -13.97 -0.26 -7.60
N ARG A 73 -14.57 -0.85 -8.62
CA ARG A 73 -14.93 -0.13 -9.82
C ARG A 73 -16.24 -0.67 -10.37
N PRO A 74 -16.98 0.18 -11.16
CA PRO A 74 -18.25 -0.24 -11.76
C PRO A 74 -18.09 -1.41 -12.69
#